data_e46b99b138244a9b248d8e452d18a1e2
#
_entry.id   e46b99b138244a9b248d8e452d18a1e2
#
_cell.length_a   1.000
_cell.length_b   1.000
_cell.length_c   1.000
_cell.angle_alpha   90.00
_cell.angle_beta   90.00
_cell.angle_gamma   90.00
#
_symmetry.space_group_name_H-M   'P 1'
#
loop_
_entity.id
_entity.type
_entity.pdbx_description
1 polymer ?
#
loop_
_entity_poly.entity_id
_entity_poly.type
_entity_poly.pdbx_seq_one_letter_code
_entity_poly.pdbx_strand_id
1 'polypeptide(L)'
;MITTIVLINAEPRLIPKCAAALAGIEGVTDVYSVSGEWDLIAIVKVKEYEDIAKIVTERFPEVPGLVNTTTLTAFRAYSKADLEQAWD
;
A
#
# COMPACT_ATOMS: atom_id res chain seq x y z
N MET A 1 -2.57 -13.51 -6.11
CA MET A 1 -2.75 -12.36 -5.21
C MET A 1 -2.86 -11.07 -5.99
N ILE A 2 -3.74 -10.21 -5.55
CA ILE A 2 -3.90 -8.89 -6.15
C ILE A 2 -3.02 -7.93 -5.35
N THR A 3 -2.16 -7.20 -6.05
CA THR A 3 -1.24 -6.24 -5.44
C THR A 3 -1.72 -4.82 -5.72
N THR A 4 -1.81 -4.03 -4.68
CA THR A 4 -2.19 -2.63 -4.75
C THR A 4 -1.12 -1.79 -4.06
N ILE A 5 -0.77 -0.69 -4.68
CA ILE A 5 0.20 0.26 -4.14
C ILE A 5 -0.57 1.50 -3.75
N VAL A 6 -0.47 1.89 -2.49
CA VAL A 6 -1.19 3.07 -1.99
C VAL A 6 -0.19 4.14 -1.63
N LEU A 7 -0.32 5.27 -2.29
CA LEU A 7 0.50 6.45 -2.03
C LEU A 7 -0.21 7.30 -0.99
N ILE A 8 0.50 7.70 0.05
CA ILE A 8 -0.11 8.29 1.23
C ILE A 8 0.60 9.58 1.62
N ASN A 9 -0.21 10.62 1.88
CA ASN A 9 0.27 11.80 2.59
C ASN A 9 -0.23 11.73 4.02
N ALA A 10 0.64 12.07 4.96
CA ALA A 10 0.35 12.03 6.38
C ALA A 10 0.78 13.33 7.03
N GLU A 11 0.15 13.67 8.16
CA GLU A 11 0.61 14.79 8.96
C GLU A 11 2.04 14.54 9.41
N PRO A 12 2.96 15.51 9.19
CA PRO A 12 4.38 15.30 9.47
C PRO A 12 4.69 14.77 10.86
N ARG A 13 3.98 15.25 11.87
CA ARG A 13 4.22 14.82 13.25
C ARG A 13 3.73 13.39 13.52
N LEU A 14 2.80 12.90 12.70
CA LEU A 14 2.17 11.62 12.90
C LEU A 14 2.64 10.55 11.92
N ILE A 15 3.65 10.85 11.10
CA ILE A 15 4.17 9.88 10.12
C ILE A 15 4.52 8.54 10.77
N PRO A 16 5.27 8.48 11.90
CA PRO A 16 5.57 7.21 12.52
C PRO A 16 4.33 6.44 13.01
N LYS A 17 3.37 7.15 13.60
CA LYS A 17 2.14 6.53 14.07
C LYS A 17 1.29 6.04 12.91
N CYS A 18 1.20 6.85 11.86
CA CYS A 18 0.49 6.49 10.64
C CYS A 18 1.07 5.23 10.02
N ALA A 19 2.39 5.20 9.86
CA ALA A 19 3.09 4.06 9.28
C ALA A 19 2.88 2.78 10.11
N ALA A 20 2.98 2.88 11.44
CA ALA A 20 2.78 1.74 12.32
C ALA A 20 1.34 1.20 12.23
N ALA A 21 0.36 2.11 12.22
CA ALA A 21 -1.04 1.72 12.10
C ALA A 21 -1.33 1.06 10.76
N LEU A 22 -0.78 1.59 9.67
CA LEU A 22 -0.92 0.98 8.35
C LEU A 22 -0.32 -0.42 8.31
N ALA A 23 0.88 -0.58 8.85
CA ALA A 23 1.57 -1.86 8.88
C ALA A 23 0.81 -2.92 9.69
N GLY A 24 -0.03 -2.50 10.63
CA GLY A 24 -0.85 -3.42 11.42
C GLY A 24 -2.13 -3.88 10.75
N ILE A 25 -2.48 -3.33 9.61
CA ILE A 25 -3.71 -3.72 8.89
C ILE A 25 -3.48 -5.03 8.15
N GLU A 26 -4.38 -5.99 8.32
CA GLU A 26 -4.32 -7.24 7.59
C GLU A 26 -4.41 -6.98 6.09
N GLY A 27 -3.51 -7.57 5.32
CA GLY A 27 -3.41 -7.33 3.88
C GLY A 27 -2.32 -6.35 3.50
N VAL A 28 -1.91 -5.48 4.43
CA VAL A 28 -0.77 -4.59 4.20
C VAL A 28 0.51 -5.38 4.49
N THR A 29 1.33 -5.57 3.48
CA THR A 29 2.56 -6.36 3.62
C THR A 29 3.78 -5.51 3.95
N ASP A 30 3.81 -4.29 3.47
CA ASP A 30 4.94 -3.39 3.65
C ASP A 30 4.46 -1.94 3.69
N VAL A 31 5.17 -1.13 4.44
CA VAL A 31 4.97 0.33 4.44
C VAL A 31 6.34 0.97 4.37
N TYR A 32 6.54 1.82 3.39
CA TYR A 32 7.79 2.54 3.20
C TYR A 32 7.61 4.03 3.47
N SER A 33 8.54 4.61 4.20
CA SER A 33 8.67 6.06 4.30
C SER A 33 9.52 6.50 3.10
N VAL A 34 9.05 7.46 2.35
CA VAL A 34 9.69 7.85 1.09
C VAL A 34 9.91 9.36 1.01
N SER A 35 10.80 9.76 0.11
CA SER A 35 11.01 11.16 -0.21
C SER A 35 10.15 11.55 -1.41
N GLY A 36 9.90 12.83 -1.59
CA GLY A 36 9.15 13.37 -2.73
C GLY A 36 7.78 13.86 -2.32
N GLU A 37 6.84 13.80 -3.24
CA GLU A 37 5.48 14.29 -3.02
C GLU A 37 4.70 13.50 -1.97
N TRP A 38 5.00 12.23 -1.83
CA TRP A 38 4.27 11.33 -0.93
C TRP A 38 5.13 11.04 0.28
N ASP A 39 4.47 10.82 1.41
CA ASP A 39 5.18 10.56 2.67
C ASP A 39 5.39 9.06 2.91
N LEU A 40 4.38 8.26 2.58
CA LEU A 40 4.41 6.82 2.78
C LEU A 40 3.89 6.10 1.55
N ILE A 41 4.37 4.87 1.37
CA ILE A 41 3.84 3.96 0.36
C ILE A 41 3.51 2.65 1.07
N ALA A 42 2.25 2.21 0.95
CA ALA A 42 1.81 0.93 1.49
C ALA A 42 1.61 -0.06 0.36
N ILE A 43 2.11 -1.26 0.55
CA ILE A 43 1.88 -2.37 -0.37
C ILE A 43 0.81 -3.26 0.23
N VAL A 44 -0.27 -3.47 -0.52
CA VAL A 44 -1.41 -4.28 -0.08
C VAL A 44 -1.52 -5.48 -1.00
N LYS A 45 -1.54 -6.68 -0.41
CA LYS A 45 -1.69 -7.93 -1.17
C LYS A 45 -2.86 -8.71 -0.60
N VAL A 46 -3.86 -8.94 -1.44
CA VAL A 46 -5.09 -9.63 -1.04
C VAL A 46 -5.52 -10.61 -2.13
N LYS A 47 -6.43 -11.51 -1.79
CA LYS A 47 -6.95 -12.50 -2.73
C LYS A 47 -8.08 -11.95 -3.58
N GLU A 48 -8.92 -11.09 -3.00
CA GLU A 48 -10.13 -10.61 -3.66
C GLU A 48 -10.12 -9.08 -3.79
N TYR A 49 -10.68 -8.57 -4.88
CA TYR A 49 -10.81 -7.12 -5.08
C TYR A 49 -11.62 -6.45 -3.98
N GLU A 50 -12.63 -7.14 -3.45
CA GLU A 50 -13.44 -6.59 -2.36
C GLU A 50 -12.60 -6.27 -1.13
N ASP A 51 -11.56 -7.03 -0.88
CA ASP A 51 -10.68 -6.81 0.26
C ASP A 51 -9.92 -5.48 0.14
N ILE A 52 -9.57 -5.10 -1.09
CA ILE A 52 -8.93 -3.80 -1.33
C ILE A 52 -9.89 -2.68 -0.96
N ALA A 53 -11.14 -2.78 -1.41
CA ALA A 53 -12.15 -1.78 -1.12
C ALA A 53 -12.36 -1.64 0.39
N LYS A 54 -12.45 -2.76 1.11
CA LYS A 54 -12.61 -2.75 2.57
C LYS A 54 -11.44 -2.08 3.27
N ILE A 55 -10.23 -2.40 2.85
CA ILE A 55 -9.02 -1.82 3.46
C ILE A 55 -8.99 -0.31 3.22
N VAL A 56 -9.17 0.13 1.99
CA VAL A 56 -9.04 1.54 1.62
C VAL A 56 -10.19 2.37 2.15
N THR A 57 -11.42 1.85 2.12
CA THR A 57 -12.60 2.63 2.51
C THR A 57 -12.98 2.49 3.98
N GLU A 58 -12.61 1.40 4.63
CA GLU A 58 -12.99 1.15 6.03
C GLU A 58 -11.84 1.22 7.01
N ARG A 59 -10.67 0.70 6.63
CA ARG A 59 -9.54 0.63 7.55
C ARG A 59 -8.65 1.87 7.49
N PHE A 60 -8.34 2.36 6.30
CA PHE A 60 -7.49 3.54 6.15
C PHE A 60 -8.08 4.79 6.81
N PRO A 61 -9.38 5.06 6.74
CA PRO A 61 -9.96 6.24 7.42
C PRO A 61 -9.77 6.26 8.94
N GLU A 62 -9.50 5.11 9.55
CA GLU A 62 -9.25 5.01 10.99
C GLU A 62 -7.78 5.24 11.35
N VAL A 63 -6.91 5.37 10.36
CA VAL A 63 -5.47 5.52 10.60
C VAL A 63 -5.15 6.94 11.04
N PRO A 64 -4.46 7.10 12.18
CA PRO A 64 -4.13 8.44 12.67
C PRO A 64 -3.14 9.14 11.75
N GLY A 65 -3.40 10.42 11.48
CA GLY A 65 -2.50 11.24 10.68
C GLY A 65 -2.61 11.09 9.18
N LEU A 66 -3.45 10.19 8.69
CA LEU A 66 -3.65 10.00 7.27
C LEU A 66 -4.41 11.19 6.69
N VAL A 67 -3.84 11.84 5.68
CA VAL A 67 -4.41 13.03 5.07
C VAL A 67 -5.04 12.73 3.72
N ASN A 68 -4.29 12.05 2.85
CA ASN A 68 -4.68 11.83 1.48
C ASN A 68 -4.08 10.53 0.96
N THR A 69 -4.81 9.84 0.08
CA THR A 69 -4.33 8.60 -0.52
C THR A 69 -4.61 8.56 -2.01
N THR A 70 -3.74 7.87 -2.74
CA THR A 70 -3.97 7.51 -4.13
C THR A 70 -3.69 6.02 -4.24
N THR A 71 -4.64 5.27 -4.75
CA THR A 71 -4.55 3.82 -4.86
C THR A 71 -4.24 3.43 -6.30
N LEU A 72 -3.18 2.64 -6.46
CA LEU A 72 -2.77 2.13 -7.77
C LEU A 72 -2.85 0.61 -7.75
N THR A 73 -3.69 0.04 -8.61
CA THR A 73 -3.76 -1.41 -8.73
C THR A 73 -2.70 -1.88 -9.71
N ALA A 74 -1.85 -2.80 -9.27
CA ALA A 74 -0.84 -3.37 -10.13
C ALA A 74 -1.46 -4.43 -11.04
N PHE A 75 -1.30 -4.28 -12.34
CA PHE A 75 -1.78 -5.27 -13.30
C PHE A 75 -0.84 -6.45 -13.39
N ARG A 76 0.45 -6.19 -13.44
CA ARG A 76 1.49 -7.22 -13.57
C ARG A 76 2.76 -6.80 -12.86
N ALA A 77 3.45 -7.79 -12.32
CA ALA A 77 4.78 -7.61 -11.79
C ALA A 77 5.77 -8.18 -12.80
N TYR A 78 6.82 -7.43 -13.08
CA TYR A 78 7.90 -7.89 -13.93
C TYR A 78 9.13 -8.03 -13.05
N SER A 79 9.67 -9.23 -13.00
CA SER A 79 10.91 -9.48 -12.28
C SER A 79 11.86 -10.25 -13.20
N LYS A 80 13.11 -10.27 -12.84
CA LYS A 80 14.11 -11.03 -13.63
C LYS A 80 13.73 -12.51 -13.72
N ALA A 81 13.25 -13.07 -12.61
CA ALA A 81 12.83 -14.47 -12.56
C ALA A 81 11.64 -14.75 -13.48
N ASP A 82 10.64 -13.84 -13.47
CA ASP A 82 9.47 -13.98 -14.32
C ASP A 82 9.83 -13.88 -15.80
N LEU A 83 10.73 -12.97 -16.14
CA LEU A 83 11.19 -12.81 -17.53
C LEU A 83 11.96 -14.04 -18.00
N GLU A 84 12.78 -14.61 -17.14
CA GLU A 84 13.52 -15.84 -17.47
C GLU A 84 12.55 -17.00 -17.72
N GLN A 85 11.52 -17.16 -16.93
CA GLN A 85 10.50 -18.17 -17.12
C GLN A 85 9.71 -17.97 -18.41
N ALA A 86 9.45 -16.73 -18.78
CA ALA A 86 8.71 -16.41 -19.99
C ALA A 86 9.47 -16.80 -21.27
N TRP A 87 10.79 -16.86 -21.19
CA TRP A 87 11.62 -17.20 -22.35
C TRP A 87 11.94 -18.69 -22.47
N ASP A 88 11.64 -19.46 -21.44
CA ASP A 88 11.80 -20.91 -21.45
C ASP A 88 10.56 -21.57 -22.09
#